data_619a64f5493358d3bdee83debdb0d90e
#
_entry.id   619a64f5493358d3bdee83debdb0d90e
#
_cell.length_a   1.000
_cell.length_b   1.000
_cell.length_c   1.000
_cell.angle_alpha   90.00
_cell.angle_beta   90.00
_cell.angle_gamma   90.00
#
_symmetry.space_group_name_H-M   'P 1'
#
loop_
_entity.id
_entity.type
_entity.pdbx_description
1 polymer ?
#
loop_
_entity_poly.entity_id
_entity_poly.type
_entity_poly.pdbx_seq_one_letter_code
_entity_poly.pdbx_strand_id
1 'polypeptide(L)'
;MNKENNKSKISIKQILSVVVIALGIMIALIEPFDGLGQVGHIMLGSIIIALATWIFRPGKGTFIVGAIILFLGGSIAGIPIPDLASGFSNATLWLLIPAMFLGYALMKTGLGKRIVFALFKQLKLSYIKILIGWFIIGIIFALITPSITVRFLILTPIAVVVADACCLEKHSKGRSLVVISAWVAAIFPGIAWQNGSLFGPVFTSYLPEGSMRNMATSQMWLHTMAPWIVFSLVFMAVLYFVLKPEQKLTVTQEQLSKMYTDLGKLSKEEKGCMVAFALLFIGLILQIFLPITTIQVLFASLILLLLFGVLSVKDISHGISWDIVVFFGIILSFSRICEISGITIWLSPTLASLLGPIAGSQIVFVLALYGLCVFLRFFDVTQGWVSSAILAMATPMLYETFGINPLICIMVFICASNIFFFRYQQPWIGQAESVCGEGGWNSRHLLKASLVYALLVVVFLVICTFYWSIIGIW
;
A
#
# COMPACT_ATOMS: atom_id res chain seq x y z
N MET A 1 13.65 28.99 41.41
CA MET A 1 14.13 27.62 41.56
C MET A 1 12.94 26.75 41.95
N ASN A 2 12.34 26.08 41.01
CA ASN A 2 11.48 24.92 41.27
C ASN A 2 11.60 24.04 40.02
N LYS A 3 12.51 23.06 40.09
CA LYS A 3 12.56 21.95 39.16
C LYS A 3 11.40 20.99 39.55
N GLU A 4 10.26 21.15 38.90
CA GLU A 4 9.22 20.14 38.99
C GLU A 4 9.75 18.81 38.44
N ASN A 5 9.75 17.85 39.33
CA ASN A 5 10.04 16.44 39.12
C ASN A 5 8.99 15.86 38.15
N ASN A 6 9.20 16.03 36.84
CA ASN A 6 8.38 15.39 35.83
C ASN A 6 8.80 13.90 35.73
N LYS A 7 8.38 13.10 36.74
CA LYS A 7 8.39 11.64 36.63
C LYS A 7 7.44 11.28 35.51
N SER A 8 7.97 11.03 34.32
CA SER A 8 7.21 10.53 33.19
C SER A 8 6.49 9.24 33.60
N LYS A 9 5.16 9.31 33.80
CA LYS A 9 4.34 8.12 34.03
C LYS A 9 4.55 7.17 32.86
N ILE A 10 5.09 5.99 33.13
CA ILE A 10 5.25 4.94 32.14
C ILE A 10 3.87 4.66 31.54
N SER A 11 3.76 4.82 30.23
CA SER A 11 2.52 4.58 29.51
C SER A 11 2.19 3.07 29.50
N ILE A 12 0.91 2.72 29.58
CA ILE A 12 0.44 1.33 29.42
C ILE A 12 1.02 0.69 28.14
N LYS A 13 1.16 1.47 27.06
CA LYS A 13 1.79 1.00 25.82
C LYS A 13 3.25 0.61 26.00
N GLN A 14 4.01 1.33 26.82
CA GLN A 14 5.41 1.01 27.11
C GLN A 14 5.51 -0.29 27.94
N ILE A 15 4.62 -0.48 28.90
CA ILE A 15 4.57 -1.71 29.71
C ILE A 15 4.24 -2.90 28.79
N LEU A 16 3.21 -2.79 27.96
CA LEU A 16 2.82 -3.84 27.02
C LEU A 16 3.96 -4.15 26.01
N SER A 17 4.67 -3.14 25.54
CA SER A 17 5.83 -3.33 24.65
C SER A 17 6.90 -4.17 25.35
N VAL A 18 7.26 -3.83 26.58
CA VAL A 18 8.28 -4.58 27.37
C VAL A 18 7.81 -6.01 27.61
N VAL A 19 6.55 -6.24 27.95
CA VAL A 19 5.99 -7.60 28.19
C VAL A 19 6.07 -8.44 26.90
N VAL A 20 5.67 -7.90 25.75
CA VAL A 20 5.70 -8.65 24.49
C VAL A 20 7.14 -8.88 24.01
N ILE A 21 8.06 -7.93 24.24
CA ILE A 21 9.49 -8.13 23.97
C ILE A 21 10.06 -9.24 24.87
N ALA A 22 9.75 -9.21 26.16
CA ALA A 22 10.19 -10.26 27.09
C ALA A 22 9.63 -11.64 26.69
N LEU A 23 8.39 -11.72 26.25
CA LEU A 23 7.78 -12.95 25.73
C LEU A 23 8.54 -13.45 24.49
N GLY A 24 8.89 -12.58 23.55
CA GLY A 24 9.70 -12.96 22.38
C GLY A 24 11.08 -13.50 22.75
N ILE A 25 11.75 -12.85 23.70
CA ILE A 25 13.04 -13.34 24.23
C ILE A 25 12.87 -14.69 24.93
N MET A 26 11.83 -14.86 25.73
CA MET A 26 11.51 -16.10 26.42
C MET A 26 11.29 -17.26 25.44
N ILE A 27 10.53 -17.04 24.36
CA ILE A 27 10.30 -18.04 23.32
C ILE A 27 11.63 -18.45 22.65
N ALA A 28 12.50 -17.49 22.35
CA ALA A 28 13.79 -17.75 21.74
C ALA A 28 14.75 -18.56 22.64
N LEU A 29 14.62 -18.43 24.00
CA LEU A 29 15.53 -19.06 24.95
C LEU A 29 15.04 -20.40 25.53
N ILE A 30 13.69 -20.53 25.71
CA ILE A 30 13.10 -21.70 26.39
C ILE A 30 12.67 -22.77 25.38
N GLU A 31 12.51 -22.41 24.12
CA GLU A 31 12.09 -23.32 23.03
C GLU A 31 10.80 -24.11 23.35
N PRO A 32 9.67 -23.40 23.67
CA PRO A 32 8.49 -24.03 24.24
C PRO A 32 7.62 -24.81 23.24
N PHE A 33 7.94 -24.81 21.95
CA PHE A 33 7.09 -25.43 20.92
C PHE A 33 7.70 -26.69 20.34
N ASP A 34 7.04 -27.83 20.58
CA ASP A 34 7.45 -29.10 19.98
C ASP A 34 7.39 -29.05 18.44
N GLY A 35 8.37 -29.66 17.81
CA GLY A 35 8.48 -29.72 16.34
C GLY A 35 9.07 -28.46 15.68
N LEU A 36 9.30 -27.39 16.42
CA LEU A 36 10.01 -26.21 15.96
C LEU A 36 11.47 -26.28 16.45
N GLY A 37 12.45 -26.29 15.55
CA GLY A 37 13.86 -26.30 15.94
C GLY A 37 14.33 -24.98 16.56
N GLN A 38 15.54 -24.96 17.14
CA GLN A 38 16.12 -23.78 17.79
C GLN A 38 16.15 -22.55 16.90
N VAL A 39 16.55 -22.70 15.63
CA VAL A 39 16.53 -21.62 14.63
C VAL A 39 15.14 -21.01 14.49
N GLY A 40 14.10 -21.88 14.46
CA GLY A 40 12.71 -21.45 14.40
C GLY A 40 12.25 -20.69 15.64
N HIS A 41 12.65 -21.11 16.84
CA HIS A 41 12.31 -20.42 18.09
C HIS A 41 12.95 -19.04 18.16
N ILE A 42 14.24 -18.92 17.81
CA ILE A 42 14.93 -17.61 17.75
C ILE A 42 14.24 -16.69 16.76
N MET A 43 13.89 -17.20 15.58
CA MET A 43 13.19 -16.40 14.56
C MET A 43 11.77 -16.03 14.99
N LEU A 44 10.99 -16.95 15.56
CA LEU A 44 9.66 -16.67 16.08
C LEU A 44 9.69 -15.61 17.18
N GLY A 45 10.63 -15.72 18.11
CA GLY A 45 10.89 -14.70 19.13
C GLY A 45 11.22 -13.34 18.50
N SER A 46 12.07 -13.32 17.49
CA SER A 46 12.45 -12.09 16.77
C SER A 46 11.28 -11.48 16.02
N ILE A 47 10.40 -12.28 15.42
CA ILE A 47 9.16 -11.83 14.79
C ILE A 47 8.24 -11.15 15.83
N ILE A 48 8.06 -11.76 17.01
CA ILE A 48 7.25 -11.20 18.08
C ILE A 48 7.83 -9.87 18.58
N ILE A 49 9.15 -9.79 18.74
CA ILE A 49 9.83 -8.54 19.15
C ILE A 49 9.69 -7.47 18.06
N ALA A 50 9.86 -7.82 16.79
CA ALA A 50 9.64 -6.89 15.68
C ALA A 50 8.21 -6.36 15.63
N LEU A 51 7.22 -7.24 15.79
CA LEU A 51 5.80 -6.87 15.90
C LEU A 51 5.56 -5.93 17.09
N ALA A 52 6.14 -6.20 18.25
CA ALA A 52 6.04 -5.32 19.42
C ALA A 52 6.57 -3.91 19.11
N THR A 53 7.72 -3.80 18.42
CA THR A 53 8.27 -2.49 18.03
C THR A 53 7.40 -1.75 17.03
N TRP A 54 6.78 -2.46 16.10
CA TRP A 54 5.86 -1.87 15.14
C TRP A 54 4.52 -1.44 15.75
N ILE A 55 3.95 -2.26 16.65
CA ILE A 55 2.64 -1.99 17.29
C ILE A 55 2.77 -0.85 18.32
N PHE A 56 3.71 -0.98 19.23
CA PHE A 56 3.81 -0.06 20.38
C PHE A 56 4.68 1.16 20.09
N ARG A 57 5.56 1.11 19.07
CA ARG A 57 6.50 2.16 18.65
C ARG A 57 7.25 2.76 19.84
N PRO A 58 8.03 1.96 20.59
CA PRO A 58 8.81 2.47 21.69
C PRO A 58 9.86 3.44 21.17
N GLY A 59 9.68 4.73 21.44
CA GLY A 59 10.56 5.80 20.96
C GLY A 59 10.17 6.36 19.59
N LYS A 60 11.15 6.97 18.90
CA LYS A 60 10.99 7.57 17.56
C LYS A 60 11.28 6.57 16.42
N GLY A 61 11.35 5.27 16.73
CA GLY A 61 11.65 4.21 15.77
C GLY A 61 10.61 4.13 14.67
N THR A 62 11.10 4.02 13.45
CA THR A 62 10.31 3.77 12.24
C THR A 62 10.17 2.27 12.02
N PHE A 63 9.59 1.86 10.90
CA PHE A 63 9.49 0.46 10.49
C PHE A 63 10.84 -0.27 10.43
N ILE A 64 11.93 0.49 10.24
CA ILE A 64 13.28 -0.04 10.12
C ILE A 64 13.75 -0.80 11.39
N VAL A 65 13.31 -0.37 12.59
CA VAL A 65 13.75 -1.01 13.85
C VAL A 65 13.29 -2.45 13.90
N GLY A 66 12.03 -2.75 13.64
CA GLY A 66 11.54 -4.13 13.61
C GLY A 66 12.19 -4.96 12.50
N ALA A 67 12.45 -4.34 11.33
CA ALA A 67 13.15 -5.00 10.24
C ALA A 67 14.60 -5.38 10.63
N ILE A 68 15.32 -4.47 11.29
CA ILE A 68 16.67 -4.75 11.81
C ILE A 68 16.63 -5.86 12.88
N ILE A 69 15.61 -5.89 13.74
CA ILE A 69 15.45 -6.96 14.74
C ILE A 69 15.29 -8.33 14.06
N LEU A 70 14.49 -8.41 12.98
CA LEU A 70 14.37 -9.64 12.20
C LEU A 70 15.72 -10.08 11.61
N PHE A 71 16.46 -9.14 11.05
CA PHE A 71 17.77 -9.41 10.48
C PHE A 71 18.77 -9.89 11.54
N LEU A 72 18.85 -9.21 12.70
CA LEU A 72 19.69 -9.58 13.82
C LEU A 72 19.30 -10.94 14.39
N GLY A 73 18.02 -11.20 14.59
CA GLY A 73 17.52 -12.48 15.08
C GLY A 73 17.91 -13.64 14.15
N GLY A 74 17.76 -13.44 12.84
CA GLY A 74 18.21 -14.43 11.86
C GLY A 74 19.72 -14.65 11.87
N SER A 75 20.51 -13.59 12.04
CA SER A 75 21.96 -13.70 12.18
C SER A 75 22.36 -14.47 13.46
N ILE A 76 21.69 -14.21 14.59
CA ILE A 76 21.88 -14.94 15.84
C ILE A 76 21.47 -16.42 15.68
N ALA A 77 20.41 -16.69 14.93
CA ALA A 77 19.94 -18.04 14.63
C ALA A 77 20.88 -18.81 13.65
N GLY A 78 21.92 -18.17 13.12
CA GLY A 78 22.87 -18.77 12.19
C GLY A 78 22.35 -18.83 10.74
N ILE A 79 21.29 -18.11 10.39
CA ILE A 79 20.82 -18.01 9.00
C ILE A 79 21.85 -17.23 8.18
N PRO A 80 22.29 -17.73 7.00
CA PRO A 80 23.28 -17.05 6.17
C PRO A 80 22.83 -15.65 5.76
N ILE A 81 23.74 -14.68 5.77
CA ILE A 81 23.45 -13.29 5.37
C ILE A 81 22.83 -13.18 3.97
N PRO A 82 23.25 -13.95 2.94
CA PRO A 82 22.59 -13.92 1.64
C PRO A 82 21.09 -14.26 1.69
N ASP A 83 20.68 -15.19 2.57
CA ASP A 83 19.27 -15.53 2.76
C ASP A 83 18.51 -14.44 3.54
N LEU A 84 19.12 -13.89 4.59
CA LEU A 84 18.56 -12.77 5.36
C LEU A 84 18.38 -11.49 4.50
N ALA A 85 19.29 -11.29 3.55
CA ALA A 85 19.29 -10.14 2.65
C ALA A 85 18.69 -10.46 1.26
N SER A 86 18.08 -11.63 1.06
CA SER A 86 17.58 -12.08 -0.25
C SER A 86 16.57 -11.11 -0.86
N GLY A 87 15.81 -10.43 -0.04
CA GLY A 87 14.87 -9.39 -0.50
C GLY A 87 15.53 -8.18 -1.15
N PHE A 88 16.80 -7.90 -0.83
CA PHE A 88 17.55 -6.85 -1.51
C PHE A 88 17.95 -7.24 -2.95
N SER A 89 17.99 -8.52 -3.26
CA SER A 89 18.17 -9.05 -4.61
C SER A 89 16.82 -9.23 -5.34
N ASN A 90 15.70 -9.05 -4.64
CA ASN A 90 14.38 -9.28 -5.21
C ASN A 90 14.04 -8.21 -6.26
N ALA A 91 13.59 -8.65 -7.43
CA ALA A 91 13.18 -7.78 -8.53
C ALA A 91 12.15 -6.71 -8.12
N THR A 92 11.28 -7.01 -7.15
CA THR A 92 10.29 -6.09 -6.61
C THR A 92 10.93 -4.83 -6.00
N LEU A 93 12.03 -4.98 -5.25
CA LEU A 93 12.72 -3.83 -4.65
C LEU A 93 13.35 -2.94 -5.72
N TRP A 94 13.97 -3.56 -6.72
CA TRP A 94 14.61 -2.86 -7.84
C TRP A 94 13.61 -2.22 -8.82
N LEU A 95 12.37 -2.69 -8.85
CA LEU A 95 11.27 -2.01 -9.52
C LEU A 95 10.78 -0.79 -8.70
N LEU A 96 10.71 -0.94 -7.38
CA LEU A 96 10.19 0.08 -6.48
C LEU A 96 11.04 1.35 -6.45
N ILE A 97 12.37 1.20 -6.36
CA ILE A 97 13.29 2.34 -6.22
C ILE A 97 13.15 3.35 -7.37
N PRO A 98 13.35 2.99 -8.66
CA PRO A 98 13.20 3.94 -9.76
C PRO A 98 11.77 4.48 -9.89
N ALA A 99 10.76 3.65 -9.58
CA ALA A 99 9.37 4.10 -9.60
C ALA A 99 9.07 5.18 -8.55
N MET A 100 9.69 5.10 -7.35
CA MET A 100 9.59 6.16 -6.33
C MET A 100 10.26 7.45 -6.80
N PHE A 101 11.41 7.40 -7.47
CA PHE A 101 12.08 8.57 -8.02
C PHE A 101 11.30 9.22 -9.16
N LEU A 102 10.70 8.43 -10.05
CA LEU A 102 9.78 8.93 -11.08
C LEU A 102 8.61 9.70 -10.45
N GLY A 103 8.00 9.11 -9.42
CA GLY A 103 6.95 9.80 -8.68
C GLY A 103 7.44 11.09 -8.01
N TYR A 104 8.60 11.06 -7.37
CA TYR A 104 9.20 12.25 -6.78
C TYR A 104 9.48 13.34 -7.82
N ALA A 105 9.97 12.99 -9.01
CA ALA A 105 10.17 13.93 -10.11
C ALA A 105 8.85 14.59 -10.55
N LEU A 106 7.76 13.82 -10.61
CA LEU A 106 6.43 14.34 -10.92
C LEU A 106 5.96 15.39 -9.91
N MET A 107 6.24 15.17 -8.63
CA MET A 107 5.94 16.10 -7.55
C MET A 107 6.86 17.32 -7.60
N LYS A 108 8.18 17.11 -7.68
CA LYS A 108 9.21 18.15 -7.68
C LYS A 108 9.06 19.15 -8.81
N THR A 109 8.76 18.68 -10.03
CA THR A 109 8.59 19.53 -11.21
C THR A 109 7.26 20.27 -11.23
N GLY A 110 6.26 19.85 -10.45
CA GLY A 110 4.90 20.37 -10.53
C GLY A 110 4.08 19.84 -11.72
N LEU A 111 4.64 18.95 -12.54
CA LEU A 111 3.94 18.36 -13.68
C LEU A 111 2.65 17.64 -13.26
N GLY A 112 2.67 16.97 -12.10
CA GLY A 112 1.48 16.36 -11.53
C GLY A 112 0.33 17.34 -11.31
N LYS A 113 0.62 18.53 -10.77
CA LYS A 113 -0.35 19.60 -10.58
C LYS A 113 -0.90 20.10 -11.92
N ARG A 114 -0.05 20.24 -12.93
CA ARG A 114 -0.44 20.64 -14.28
C ARG A 114 -1.40 19.64 -14.94
N ILE A 115 -1.10 18.33 -14.81
CA ILE A 115 -1.97 17.26 -15.34
C ILE A 115 -3.38 17.36 -14.73
N VAL A 116 -3.47 17.53 -13.40
CA VAL A 116 -4.76 17.66 -12.70
C VAL A 116 -5.54 18.87 -13.19
N PHE A 117 -4.92 20.04 -13.23
CA PHE A 117 -5.63 21.25 -13.70
C PHE A 117 -5.96 21.22 -15.19
N ALA A 118 -5.12 20.56 -16.01
CA ALA A 118 -5.44 20.37 -17.43
C ALA A 118 -6.73 19.56 -17.64
N LEU A 119 -6.99 18.58 -16.77
CA LEU A 119 -8.23 17.82 -16.82
C LEU A 119 -9.42 18.64 -16.30
N PHE A 120 -9.28 19.24 -15.12
CA PHE A 120 -10.40 19.95 -14.48
C PHE A 120 -10.86 21.19 -15.24
N LYS A 121 -9.96 21.91 -15.95
CA LYS A 121 -10.35 23.06 -16.77
C LYS A 121 -11.34 22.72 -17.90
N GLN A 122 -11.41 21.43 -18.29
CA GLN A 122 -12.31 20.97 -19.35
C GLN A 122 -13.69 20.55 -18.83
N LEU A 123 -13.85 20.45 -17.50
CA LEU A 123 -15.06 19.95 -16.87
C LEU A 123 -15.89 21.09 -16.28
N LYS A 124 -17.19 21.15 -16.65
CA LYS A 124 -18.16 21.94 -15.84
C LYS A 124 -18.30 21.26 -14.50
N LEU A 125 -17.82 21.86 -13.40
CA LEU A 125 -17.76 21.20 -12.11
C LEU A 125 -19.15 20.92 -11.53
N SER A 126 -19.32 19.67 -11.14
CA SER A 126 -20.30 19.17 -10.18
C SER A 126 -19.58 18.14 -9.31
N TYR A 127 -20.14 17.80 -8.15
CA TYR A 127 -19.53 16.77 -7.30
C TYR A 127 -19.25 15.47 -8.08
N ILE A 128 -20.23 15.00 -8.85
CA ILE A 128 -20.07 13.77 -9.66
C ILE A 128 -18.91 13.91 -10.65
N LYS A 129 -18.80 15.05 -11.35
CA LYS A 129 -17.71 15.27 -12.31
C LYS A 129 -16.36 15.40 -11.63
N ILE A 130 -16.30 15.95 -10.40
CA ILE A 130 -15.08 15.97 -9.60
C ILE A 130 -14.67 14.54 -9.23
N LEU A 131 -15.60 13.69 -8.79
CA LEU A 131 -15.32 12.29 -8.47
C LEU A 131 -14.82 11.53 -9.70
N ILE A 132 -15.48 11.67 -10.84
CA ILE A 132 -15.06 11.05 -12.11
C ILE A 132 -13.69 11.59 -12.52
N GLY A 133 -13.45 12.89 -12.39
CA GLY A 133 -12.15 13.50 -12.65
C GLY A 133 -11.04 12.90 -11.78
N TRP A 134 -11.27 12.77 -10.48
CA TRP A 134 -10.32 12.10 -9.58
C TRP A 134 -10.09 10.65 -9.96
N PHE A 135 -11.14 9.90 -10.31
CA PHE A 135 -11.02 8.51 -10.74
C PHE A 135 -10.14 8.37 -11.99
N ILE A 136 -10.37 9.20 -13.01
CA ILE A 136 -9.56 9.22 -14.24
C ILE A 136 -8.10 9.58 -13.92
N ILE A 137 -7.88 10.61 -13.11
CA ILE A 137 -6.54 11.02 -12.68
C ILE A 137 -5.86 9.89 -11.89
N GLY A 138 -6.61 9.22 -11.02
CA GLY A 138 -6.11 8.07 -10.25
C GLY A 138 -5.60 6.94 -11.15
N ILE A 139 -6.33 6.61 -12.22
CA ILE A 139 -5.90 5.65 -13.23
C ILE A 139 -4.63 6.13 -13.93
N ILE A 140 -4.63 7.38 -14.43
CA ILE A 140 -3.47 7.96 -15.13
C ILE A 140 -2.24 7.90 -14.23
N PHE A 141 -2.36 8.34 -12.97
CA PHE A 141 -1.23 8.34 -12.04
C PHE A 141 -0.78 6.93 -11.64
N ALA A 142 -1.70 5.97 -11.57
CA ALA A 142 -1.35 4.59 -11.30
C ALA A 142 -0.63 3.90 -12.46
N LEU A 143 -0.84 4.36 -13.70
CA LEU A 143 -0.04 3.96 -14.86
C LEU A 143 1.36 4.60 -14.86
N ILE A 144 1.47 5.81 -14.30
CA ILE A 144 2.73 6.57 -14.23
C ILE A 144 3.64 6.06 -13.11
N THR A 145 3.09 5.77 -11.94
CA THR A 145 3.87 5.38 -10.76
C THR A 145 3.13 4.43 -9.85
N PRO A 146 3.73 3.32 -9.42
CA PRO A 146 3.16 2.44 -8.41
C PRO A 146 3.21 3.05 -7.00
N SER A 147 3.92 4.17 -6.81
CA SER A 147 4.05 4.82 -5.51
C SER A 147 2.76 5.52 -5.09
N ILE A 148 1.98 4.87 -4.24
CA ILE A 148 0.76 5.42 -3.65
C ILE A 148 1.07 6.72 -2.88
N THR A 149 2.19 6.75 -2.15
CA THR A 149 2.62 7.92 -1.38
C THR A 149 2.74 9.16 -2.26
N VAL A 150 3.42 9.06 -3.40
CA VAL A 150 3.56 10.17 -4.33
C VAL A 150 2.21 10.62 -4.87
N ARG A 151 1.35 9.67 -5.23
CA ARG A 151 0.02 9.98 -5.79
C ARG A 151 -0.82 10.80 -4.82
N PHE A 152 -0.97 10.37 -3.57
CA PHE A 152 -1.79 11.13 -2.64
C PHE A 152 -1.12 12.44 -2.18
N LEU A 153 0.21 12.51 -2.08
CA LEU A 153 0.92 13.76 -1.78
C LEU A 153 0.74 14.83 -2.88
N ILE A 154 0.42 14.41 -4.10
CA ILE A 154 0.05 15.33 -5.19
C ILE A 154 -1.45 15.63 -5.16
N LEU A 155 -2.30 14.57 -5.13
CA LEU A 155 -3.72 14.73 -5.35
C LEU A 155 -4.45 15.38 -4.18
N THR A 156 -4.08 15.06 -2.93
CA THR A 156 -4.82 15.57 -1.78
C THR A 156 -4.64 17.08 -1.56
N PRO A 157 -3.44 17.68 -1.64
CA PRO A 157 -3.31 19.14 -1.58
C PRO A 157 -4.03 19.85 -2.73
N ILE A 158 -4.00 19.29 -3.95
CA ILE A 158 -4.71 19.87 -5.08
C ILE A 158 -6.23 19.78 -4.85
N ALA A 159 -6.72 18.70 -4.23
CA ALA A 159 -8.13 18.59 -3.86
C ALA A 159 -8.56 19.66 -2.84
N VAL A 160 -7.67 20.03 -1.91
CA VAL A 160 -7.91 21.18 -1.01
C VAL A 160 -8.02 22.47 -1.81
N VAL A 161 -7.12 22.73 -2.76
CA VAL A 161 -7.16 23.90 -3.63
C VAL A 161 -8.45 23.93 -4.47
N VAL A 162 -8.88 22.79 -5.02
CA VAL A 162 -10.15 22.66 -5.75
C VAL A 162 -11.33 22.94 -4.83
N ALA A 163 -11.32 22.43 -3.59
CA ALA A 163 -12.37 22.69 -2.62
C ALA A 163 -12.45 24.17 -2.21
N ASP A 164 -11.28 24.84 -2.06
CA ASP A 164 -11.21 26.28 -1.80
C ASP A 164 -11.78 27.09 -2.97
N ALA A 165 -11.41 26.74 -4.20
CA ALA A 165 -11.94 27.37 -5.40
C ALA A 165 -13.46 27.19 -5.54
N CYS A 166 -14.00 26.09 -5.05
CA CYS A 166 -15.45 25.82 -4.99
C CYS A 166 -16.13 26.50 -3.79
N CYS A 167 -15.42 27.32 -3.01
CA CYS A 167 -15.89 27.98 -1.80
C CYS A 167 -16.50 27.01 -0.77
N LEU A 168 -15.97 25.79 -0.68
CA LEU A 168 -16.44 24.80 0.27
C LEU A 168 -15.87 25.09 1.67
N GLU A 169 -16.75 25.20 2.65
CA GLU A 169 -16.37 25.48 4.05
C GLU A 169 -15.45 24.40 4.62
N LYS A 170 -14.55 24.81 5.51
CA LYS A 170 -13.69 23.87 6.25
C LYS A 170 -14.57 22.86 7.01
N HIS A 171 -14.15 21.61 7.01
CA HIS A 171 -14.82 20.48 7.67
C HIS A 171 -16.24 20.16 7.14
N SER A 172 -16.73 20.83 6.09
CA SER A 172 -18.01 20.51 5.48
C SER A 172 -18.02 19.12 4.83
N LYS A 173 -19.22 18.57 4.63
CA LYS A 173 -19.40 17.27 3.94
C LYS A 173 -18.91 17.34 2.49
N GLY A 174 -19.16 18.46 1.80
CA GLY A 174 -18.72 18.67 0.42
C GLY A 174 -17.19 18.69 0.30
N ARG A 175 -16.52 19.43 1.17
CA ARG A 175 -15.06 19.49 1.22
C ARG A 175 -14.46 18.12 1.52
N SER A 176 -14.97 17.44 2.54
CA SER A 176 -14.51 16.09 2.90
C SER A 176 -14.69 15.13 1.74
N LEU A 177 -15.81 15.19 1.00
CA LEU A 177 -16.06 14.36 -0.17
C LEU A 177 -15.00 14.60 -1.26
N VAL A 178 -14.70 15.84 -1.59
CA VAL A 178 -13.72 16.21 -2.63
C VAL A 178 -12.32 15.72 -2.26
N VAL A 179 -11.89 15.90 -1.00
CA VAL A 179 -10.53 15.55 -0.57
C VAL A 179 -10.38 14.04 -0.33
N ILE A 180 -11.37 13.38 0.31
CA ILE A 180 -11.34 11.94 0.51
C ILE A 180 -11.38 11.20 -0.83
N SER A 181 -12.19 11.66 -1.80
CA SER A 181 -12.25 11.02 -3.11
C SER A 181 -10.94 11.14 -3.90
N ALA A 182 -10.20 12.24 -3.76
CA ALA A 182 -8.86 12.37 -4.33
C ALA A 182 -7.85 11.40 -3.68
N TRP A 183 -7.93 11.24 -2.36
CA TRP A 183 -7.12 10.28 -1.61
C TRP A 183 -7.47 8.83 -2.02
N VAL A 184 -8.74 8.48 -2.13
CA VAL A 184 -9.22 7.18 -2.63
C VAL A 184 -8.73 6.93 -4.06
N ALA A 185 -8.82 7.93 -4.94
CA ALA A 185 -8.35 7.83 -6.32
C ALA A 185 -6.83 7.60 -6.42
N ALA A 186 -6.05 8.14 -5.48
CA ALA A 186 -4.63 7.90 -5.42
C ALA A 186 -4.28 6.44 -5.07
N ILE A 187 -5.14 5.74 -4.35
CA ILE A 187 -4.85 4.40 -3.81
C ILE A 187 -5.48 3.31 -4.67
N PHE A 188 -6.80 3.35 -4.85
CA PHE A 188 -7.59 2.18 -5.22
C PHE A 188 -7.52 1.79 -6.70
N PRO A 189 -7.67 2.68 -7.69
CA PRO A 189 -7.72 2.24 -9.09
C PRO A 189 -6.51 1.44 -9.51
N GLY A 190 -5.32 1.82 -9.02
CA GLY A 190 -4.06 1.18 -9.38
C GLY A 190 -3.87 -0.25 -8.86
N ILE A 191 -4.73 -0.73 -7.98
CA ILE A 191 -4.65 -2.11 -7.46
C ILE A 191 -5.04 -3.12 -8.54
N ALA A 192 -5.84 -2.71 -9.52
CA ALA A 192 -6.35 -3.60 -10.57
C ALA A 192 -5.25 -4.19 -11.48
N TRP A 193 -4.10 -3.56 -11.58
CA TRP A 193 -2.96 -4.13 -12.33
C TRP A 193 -1.72 -4.23 -11.45
N GLN A 194 -0.94 -5.27 -11.69
CA GLN A 194 0.15 -5.69 -10.79
C GLN A 194 1.13 -4.57 -10.44
N ASN A 195 1.56 -3.80 -11.43
CA ASN A 195 2.52 -2.70 -11.24
C ASN A 195 1.86 -1.34 -11.03
N GLY A 196 0.54 -1.28 -10.87
CA GLY A 196 -0.19 -0.03 -10.62
C GLY A 196 -0.18 0.41 -9.16
N SER A 197 0.32 -0.43 -8.25
CA SER A 197 0.54 -0.10 -6.85
C SER A 197 1.60 -1.00 -6.24
N LEU A 198 2.11 -0.63 -5.06
CA LEU A 198 3.06 -1.46 -4.30
C LEU A 198 2.47 -2.81 -3.88
N PHE A 199 1.15 -2.91 -3.76
CA PHE A 199 0.49 -4.14 -3.35
C PHE A 199 0.79 -5.31 -4.30
N GLY A 200 0.77 -5.08 -5.60
CA GLY A 200 1.02 -6.13 -6.57
C GLY A 200 2.38 -6.82 -6.40
N PRO A 201 3.49 -6.11 -6.62
CA PRO A 201 4.82 -6.71 -6.49
C PRO A 201 5.10 -7.26 -5.09
N VAL A 202 4.71 -6.55 -4.02
CA VAL A 202 5.01 -6.97 -2.64
C VAL A 202 4.22 -8.22 -2.25
N PHE A 203 2.92 -8.25 -2.47
CA PHE A 203 2.13 -9.43 -2.09
C PHE A 203 2.45 -10.66 -2.97
N THR A 204 2.79 -10.45 -4.25
CA THR A 204 3.28 -11.54 -5.09
C THR A 204 4.58 -12.15 -4.55
N SER A 205 5.45 -11.33 -3.98
CA SER A 205 6.72 -11.80 -3.40
C SER A 205 6.57 -12.63 -2.13
N TYR A 206 5.41 -12.60 -1.47
CA TYR A 206 5.11 -13.47 -0.33
C TYR A 206 4.80 -14.92 -0.75
N LEU A 207 4.49 -15.14 -2.02
CA LEU A 207 4.31 -16.48 -2.54
C LEU A 207 5.68 -17.17 -2.67
N PRO A 208 5.74 -18.48 -2.38
CA PRO A 208 6.95 -19.28 -2.58
C PRO A 208 7.48 -19.14 -4.00
N GLU A 209 8.81 -19.20 -4.14
CA GLU A 209 9.45 -19.19 -5.46
C GLU A 209 9.09 -20.45 -6.25
N GLY A 210 9.08 -20.34 -7.57
CA GLY A 210 8.74 -21.43 -8.48
C GLY A 210 7.30 -21.33 -9.00
N SER A 211 6.60 -22.47 -9.06
CA SER A 211 5.30 -22.57 -9.74
C SER A 211 4.25 -21.59 -9.24
N MET A 212 4.13 -21.40 -7.92
CA MET A 212 3.13 -20.49 -7.35
C MET A 212 3.36 -19.02 -7.68
N ARG A 213 4.59 -18.55 -7.53
CA ARG A 213 4.93 -17.17 -7.90
C ARG A 213 4.76 -16.94 -9.39
N ASN A 214 5.07 -17.95 -10.21
CA ASN A 214 4.88 -17.91 -11.66
C ASN A 214 3.40 -17.88 -12.09
N MET A 215 2.46 -18.31 -11.24
CA MET A 215 1.02 -18.14 -11.47
C MET A 215 0.59 -16.65 -11.37
N ALA A 216 1.29 -15.85 -10.59
CA ALA A 216 0.98 -14.43 -10.42
C ALA A 216 1.55 -13.56 -11.56
N THR A 217 1.30 -13.95 -12.82
CA THR A 217 1.64 -13.12 -13.98
C THR A 217 0.79 -11.85 -14.01
N SER A 218 1.26 -10.84 -14.71
CA SER A 218 0.50 -9.58 -14.86
C SER A 218 -0.87 -9.81 -15.50
N GLN A 219 -1.01 -10.79 -16.39
CA GLN A 219 -2.28 -11.18 -17.00
C GLN A 219 -3.21 -11.82 -15.98
N MET A 220 -2.74 -12.81 -15.22
CA MET A 220 -3.55 -13.47 -14.16
C MET A 220 -3.91 -12.48 -13.06
N TRP A 221 -3.00 -11.56 -12.71
CA TRP A 221 -3.30 -10.47 -11.80
C TRP A 221 -4.47 -9.63 -12.31
N LEU A 222 -4.39 -9.15 -13.55
CA LEU A 222 -5.45 -8.34 -14.15
C LEU A 222 -6.79 -9.10 -14.18
N HIS A 223 -6.78 -10.38 -14.57
CA HIS A 223 -7.99 -11.21 -14.56
C HIS A 223 -8.58 -11.31 -13.14
N THR A 224 -7.77 -11.55 -12.12
CA THR A 224 -8.26 -11.71 -10.74
C THR A 224 -8.72 -10.40 -10.14
N MET A 225 -7.99 -9.30 -10.42
CA MET A 225 -8.17 -7.99 -9.79
C MET A 225 -9.02 -7.00 -10.61
N ALA A 226 -9.43 -7.33 -11.84
CA ALA A 226 -10.23 -6.45 -12.68
C ALA A 226 -11.48 -5.87 -11.97
N PRO A 227 -12.24 -6.64 -11.15
CA PRO A 227 -13.39 -6.11 -10.42
C PRO A 227 -13.04 -4.92 -9.51
N TRP A 228 -11.77 -4.75 -9.12
CA TRP A 228 -11.32 -3.65 -8.26
C TRP A 228 -11.49 -2.26 -8.90
N ILE A 229 -11.43 -2.17 -10.24
CA ILE A 229 -11.71 -0.91 -10.95
C ILE A 229 -13.15 -0.50 -10.70
N VAL A 230 -14.08 -1.44 -10.87
CA VAL A 230 -15.51 -1.21 -10.65
C VAL A 230 -15.78 -0.90 -9.18
N PHE A 231 -15.17 -1.67 -8.26
CA PHE A 231 -15.26 -1.41 -6.83
C PHE A 231 -14.82 0.01 -6.47
N SER A 232 -13.70 0.48 -7.01
CA SER A 232 -13.18 1.82 -6.76
C SER A 232 -14.16 2.90 -7.17
N LEU A 233 -14.78 2.75 -8.34
CA LEU A 233 -15.80 3.69 -8.84
C LEU A 233 -17.07 3.63 -7.99
N VAL A 234 -17.55 2.43 -7.65
CA VAL A 234 -18.73 2.23 -6.80
C VAL A 234 -18.50 2.82 -5.42
N PHE A 235 -17.32 2.58 -4.81
CA PHE A 235 -16.99 3.16 -3.51
C PHE A 235 -17.04 4.69 -3.54
N MET A 236 -16.46 5.33 -4.55
CA MET A 236 -16.53 6.79 -4.71
C MET A 236 -17.96 7.28 -4.91
N ALA A 237 -18.78 6.56 -5.68
CA ALA A 237 -20.19 6.89 -5.87
C ALA A 237 -20.98 6.76 -4.57
N VAL A 238 -20.76 5.69 -3.79
CA VAL A 238 -21.42 5.49 -2.49
C VAL A 238 -21.00 6.56 -1.49
N LEU A 239 -19.75 7.00 -1.49
CA LEU A 239 -19.29 8.13 -0.67
C LEU A 239 -20.08 9.41 -0.93
N TYR A 240 -20.43 9.69 -2.19
CA TYR A 240 -21.28 10.83 -2.54
C TYR A 240 -22.65 10.76 -1.85
N PHE A 241 -23.30 9.58 -1.87
CA PHE A 241 -24.61 9.40 -1.24
C PHE A 241 -24.54 9.41 0.29
N VAL A 242 -23.47 8.86 0.87
CA VAL A 242 -23.29 8.78 2.33
C VAL A 242 -22.94 10.14 2.94
N LEU A 243 -22.06 10.90 2.29
CA LEU A 243 -21.65 12.21 2.79
C LEU A 243 -22.69 13.30 2.46
N LYS A 244 -23.48 13.12 1.40
CA LYS A 244 -24.57 14.04 0.98
C LYS A 244 -24.15 15.51 1.06
N PRO A 245 -23.34 16.03 0.14
CA PRO A 245 -22.91 17.41 0.16
C PRO A 245 -24.13 18.35 -0.01
N GLU A 246 -24.32 19.24 0.94
CA GLU A 246 -25.46 20.18 0.95
C GLU A 246 -25.14 21.48 0.22
N GLN A 247 -23.88 21.88 0.28
CA GLN A 247 -23.41 23.14 -0.33
C GLN A 247 -23.27 22.98 -1.84
N LYS A 248 -23.87 23.91 -2.61
CA LYS A 248 -23.68 23.96 -4.07
C LYS A 248 -22.28 24.44 -4.42
N LEU A 249 -21.72 23.92 -5.50
CA LEU A 249 -20.44 24.40 -6.02
C LEU A 249 -20.64 25.73 -6.75
N THR A 250 -19.87 26.74 -6.38
CA THR A 250 -19.98 28.10 -6.95
C THR A 250 -18.85 28.43 -7.94
N VAL A 251 -17.92 27.48 -8.15
CA VAL A 251 -16.76 27.70 -9.03
C VAL A 251 -17.18 27.81 -10.49
N THR A 252 -16.59 28.76 -11.21
CA THR A 252 -16.75 28.91 -12.65
C THR A 252 -15.64 28.17 -13.39
N GLN A 253 -15.91 27.78 -14.65
CA GLN A 253 -14.90 27.16 -15.51
C GLN A 253 -13.74 28.13 -15.80
N GLU A 254 -14.02 29.43 -15.78
CA GLU A 254 -13.02 30.49 -15.93
C GLU A 254 -12.00 30.50 -14.78
N GLN A 255 -12.44 30.32 -13.53
CA GLN A 255 -11.54 30.23 -12.37
C GLN A 255 -10.60 29.01 -12.47
N LEU A 256 -11.08 27.86 -12.92
CA LEU A 256 -10.26 26.69 -13.14
C LEU A 256 -9.28 26.85 -14.31
N SER A 257 -9.74 27.49 -15.39
CA SER A 257 -8.88 27.84 -16.52
C SER A 257 -7.76 28.78 -16.08
N LYS A 258 -8.07 29.76 -15.22
CA LYS A 258 -7.10 30.66 -14.63
C LYS A 258 -6.06 29.92 -13.80
N MET A 259 -6.48 28.98 -12.94
CA MET A 259 -5.54 28.14 -12.16
C MET A 259 -4.57 27.37 -13.05
N TYR A 260 -5.00 26.90 -14.22
CA TYR A 260 -4.11 26.26 -15.19
C TYR A 260 -3.17 27.28 -15.86
N THR A 261 -3.69 28.45 -16.26
CA THR A 261 -2.88 29.51 -16.93
C THR A 261 -1.87 30.13 -15.99
N ASP A 262 -2.19 30.24 -14.69
CA ASP A 262 -1.30 30.77 -13.65
C ASP A 262 -0.05 29.87 -13.42
N LEU A 263 -0.09 28.61 -13.89
CA LEU A 263 1.12 27.74 -13.91
C LEU A 263 2.15 28.20 -14.94
N GLY A 264 1.79 29.10 -15.84
CA GLY A 264 2.67 29.63 -16.87
C GLY A 264 3.10 28.63 -17.92
N LYS A 265 4.17 28.94 -18.66
CA LYS A 265 4.77 28.06 -19.68
C LYS A 265 5.44 26.85 -19.02
N LEU A 266 5.53 25.74 -19.78
CA LEU A 266 6.24 24.52 -19.34
C LEU A 266 7.71 24.84 -19.04
N SER A 267 8.15 24.52 -17.82
CA SER A 267 9.55 24.65 -17.40
C SER A 267 10.44 23.62 -18.12
N LYS A 268 11.76 23.82 -18.06
CA LYS A 268 12.72 22.84 -18.61
C LYS A 268 12.62 21.51 -17.87
N GLU A 269 12.43 21.55 -16.56
CA GLU A 269 12.30 20.39 -15.70
C GLU A 269 10.98 19.63 -15.99
N GLU A 270 9.86 20.36 -16.18
CA GLU A 270 8.60 19.73 -16.61
C GLU A 270 8.75 19.03 -17.96
N LYS A 271 9.42 19.65 -18.94
CA LYS A 271 9.67 19.03 -20.26
C LYS A 271 10.55 17.79 -20.14
N GLY A 272 11.63 17.83 -19.37
CA GLY A 272 12.49 16.69 -19.10
C GLY A 272 11.74 15.53 -18.43
N CYS A 273 10.88 15.86 -17.47
CA CYS A 273 9.99 14.92 -16.81
C CYS A 273 8.99 14.28 -17.79
N MET A 274 8.37 15.09 -18.68
CA MET A 274 7.48 14.57 -19.73
C MET A 274 8.19 13.60 -20.69
N VAL A 275 9.43 13.89 -21.09
CA VAL A 275 10.21 12.99 -21.97
C VAL A 275 10.51 11.68 -21.25
N ALA A 276 10.90 11.71 -19.97
CA ALA A 276 11.13 10.51 -19.18
C ALA A 276 9.86 9.64 -19.03
N PHE A 277 8.70 10.27 -18.83
CA PHE A 277 7.43 9.53 -18.79
C PHE A 277 6.99 9.03 -20.18
N ALA A 278 7.25 9.78 -21.23
CA ALA A 278 7.01 9.29 -22.60
C ALA A 278 7.84 8.03 -22.89
N LEU A 279 9.13 8.01 -22.49
CA LEU A 279 9.96 6.80 -22.59
C LEU A 279 9.37 5.65 -21.75
N LEU A 280 8.91 5.94 -20.52
CA LEU A 280 8.26 4.93 -19.67
C LEU A 280 7.07 4.30 -20.39
N PHE A 281 6.12 5.09 -20.89
CA PHE A 281 4.94 4.56 -21.57
C PHE A 281 5.28 3.83 -22.86
N ILE A 282 6.16 4.39 -23.68
CA ILE A 282 6.63 3.73 -24.92
C ILE A 282 7.32 2.41 -24.56
N GLY A 283 8.19 2.40 -23.56
CA GLY A 283 8.88 1.20 -23.09
C GLY A 283 7.92 0.12 -22.58
N LEU A 284 6.89 0.50 -21.82
CA LEU A 284 5.85 -0.43 -21.37
C LEU A 284 5.04 -1.03 -22.50
N ILE A 285 4.81 -0.30 -23.60
CA ILE A 285 4.18 -0.83 -24.81
C ILE A 285 5.15 -1.74 -25.57
N LEU A 286 6.41 -1.34 -25.70
CA LEU A 286 7.43 -2.11 -26.41
C LEU A 286 7.72 -3.47 -25.76
N GLN A 287 7.47 -3.65 -24.46
CA GLN A 287 7.57 -4.95 -23.79
C GLN A 287 6.68 -6.04 -24.43
N ILE A 288 5.62 -5.66 -25.12
CA ILE A 288 4.76 -6.61 -25.84
C ILE A 288 5.49 -7.24 -27.03
N PHE A 289 6.44 -6.51 -27.60
CA PHE A 289 7.14 -6.88 -28.84
C PHE A 289 8.62 -7.21 -28.63
N LEU A 290 9.23 -6.71 -27.57
CA LEU A 290 10.66 -6.81 -27.29
C LEU A 290 10.90 -7.47 -25.93
N PRO A 291 11.99 -8.23 -25.77
CA PRO A 291 12.35 -8.88 -24.50
C PRO A 291 12.98 -7.89 -23.51
N ILE A 292 12.29 -6.79 -23.23
CA ILE A 292 12.67 -5.78 -22.25
C ILE A 292 11.78 -5.90 -21.01
N THR A 293 12.35 -5.65 -19.84
CA THR A 293 11.64 -5.76 -18.57
C THR A 293 11.18 -4.40 -18.06
N THR A 294 10.13 -4.37 -17.24
CA THR A 294 9.66 -3.14 -16.59
C THR A 294 10.76 -2.45 -15.79
N ILE A 295 11.65 -3.21 -15.15
CA ILE A 295 12.79 -2.67 -14.39
C ILE A 295 13.72 -1.88 -15.32
N GLN A 296 14.07 -2.44 -16.49
CA GLN A 296 14.94 -1.76 -17.47
C GLN A 296 14.31 -0.45 -17.95
N VAL A 297 13.02 -0.44 -18.25
CA VAL A 297 12.29 0.76 -18.68
C VAL A 297 12.26 1.83 -17.58
N LEU A 298 12.02 1.43 -16.33
CA LEU A 298 12.02 2.35 -15.19
C LEU A 298 13.39 2.97 -14.94
N PHE A 299 14.49 2.17 -15.01
CA PHE A 299 15.84 2.69 -14.86
C PHE A 299 16.24 3.59 -16.03
N ALA A 300 15.89 3.23 -17.28
CA ALA A 300 16.12 4.10 -18.43
C ALA A 300 15.41 5.46 -18.26
N SER A 301 14.17 5.46 -17.78
CA SER A 301 13.43 6.69 -17.48
C SER A 301 14.08 7.50 -16.34
N LEU A 302 14.59 6.84 -15.29
CA LEU A 302 15.34 7.48 -14.21
C LEU A 302 16.64 8.12 -14.72
N ILE A 303 17.37 7.43 -15.62
CA ILE A 303 18.58 7.97 -16.25
C ILE A 303 18.24 9.27 -17.00
N LEU A 304 17.14 9.31 -17.76
CA LEU A 304 16.71 10.54 -18.43
C LEU A 304 16.42 11.69 -17.47
N LEU A 305 15.78 11.40 -16.32
CA LEU A 305 15.53 12.43 -15.29
C LEU A 305 16.84 13.04 -14.75
N LEU A 306 17.88 12.21 -14.57
CA LEU A 306 19.20 12.66 -14.14
C LEU A 306 19.92 13.45 -15.25
N LEU A 307 19.90 12.95 -16.49
CA LEU A 307 20.56 13.59 -17.63
C LEU A 307 19.94 14.95 -17.99
N PHE A 308 18.61 15.09 -17.86
CA PHE A 308 17.93 16.37 -18.05
C PHE A 308 18.00 17.30 -16.85
N GLY A 309 18.70 16.91 -15.76
CA GLY A 309 18.84 17.71 -14.56
C GLY A 309 17.52 17.89 -13.77
N VAL A 310 16.49 17.10 -14.07
CA VAL A 310 15.24 17.07 -13.30
C VAL A 310 15.51 16.58 -11.90
N LEU A 311 16.32 15.55 -11.76
CA LEU A 311 16.84 15.05 -10.50
C LEU A 311 18.35 15.31 -10.40
N SER A 312 18.82 15.59 -9.19
CA SER A 312 20.21 15.77 -8.84
C SER A 312 20.68 14.67 -7.88
N VAL A 313 21.98 14.59 -7.62
CA VAL A 313 22.54 13.67 -6.62
C VAL A 313 21.93 13.90 -5.22
N LYS A 314 21.60 15.16 -4.86
CA LYS A 314 20.91 15.47 -3.61
C LYS A 314 19.51 14.85 -3.54
N ASP A 315 18.80 14.81 -4.67
CA ASP A 315 17.47 14.19 -4.74
C ASP A 315 17.55 12.67 -4.56
N ILE A 316 18.65 12.03 -4.95
CA ILE A 316 18.86 10.60 -4.71
C ILE A 316 18.90 10.28 -3.20
N SER A 317 19.50 11.13 -2.40
CA SER A 317 19.58 10.91 -0.95
C SER A 317 18.31 11.32 -0.19
N HIS A 318 17.49 12.23 -0.71
CA HIS A 318 16.35 12.80 0.04
C HIS A 318 14.99 12.64 -0.67
N GLY A 319 14.98 12.31 -1.94
CA GLY A 319 13.76 12.27 -2.76
C GLY A 319 12.84 11.08 -2.47
N ILE A 320 13.37 10.03 -1.86
CA ILE A 320 12.59 8.84 -1.46
C ILE A 320 12.85 8.49 0.00
N SER A 321 11.94 7.74 0.60
CA SER A 321 12.10 7.19 1.95
C SER A 321 12.98 5.95 1.93
N TRP A 322 14.26 6.09 2.28
CA TRP A 322 15.20 4.97 2.36
C TRP A 322 14.88 3.98 3.49
N ASP A 323 14.21 4.42 4.56
CA ASP A 323 13.69 3.55 5.61
C ASP A 323 12.66 2.56 5.05
N ILE A 324 11.82 2.97 4.10
CA ILE A 324 10.89 2.10 3.38
C ILE A 324 11.65 1.10 2.50
N VAL A 325 12.71 1.53 1.82
CA VAL A 325 13.54 0.65 0.98
C VAL A 325 14.19 -0.45 1.82
N VAL A 326 14.79 -0.08 2.97
CA VAL A 326 15.41 -1.05 3.89
C VAL A 326 14.34 -1.97 4.50
N PHE A 327 13.20 -1.43 4.91
CA PHE A 327 12.08 -2.21 5.42
C PHE A 327 11.64 -3.28 4.40
N PHE A 328 11.38 -2.88 3.16
CA PHE A 328 10.99 -3.85 2.13
C PHE A 328 12.10 -4.83 1.78
N GLY A 329 13.36 -4.41 1.77
CA GLY A 329 14.48 -5.33 1.56
C GLY A 329 14.49 -6.48 2.56
N ILE A 330 14.14 -6.23 3.81
CA ILE A 330 14.08 -7.27 4.85
C ILE A 330 12.75 -8.03 4.79
N ILE A 331 11.61 -7.35 4.60
CA ILE A 331 10.30 -8.00 4.52
C ILE A 331 10.17 -8.91 3.29
N LEU A 332 10.79 -8.56 2.18
CA LEU A 332 10.82 -9.42 1.00
C LEU A 332 11.68 -10.68 1.20
N SER A 333 12.57 -10.69 2.20
CA SER A 333 13.30 -11.90 2.64
C SER A 333 12.47 -12.78 3.58
N PHE A 334 11.33 -12.28 4.10
CA PHE A 334 10.60 -12.89 5.21
C PHE A 334 10.15 -14.33 4.91
N SER A 335 9.59 -14.58 3.71
CA SER A 335 9.18 -15.93 3.31
C SER A 335 10.37 -16.90 3.30
N ARG A 336 11.53 -16.47 2.78
CA ARG A 336 12.75 -17.28 2.76
C ARG A 336 13.29 -17.55 4.16
N ILE A 337 13.26 -16.54 5.02
CA ILE A 337 13.68 -16.68 6.44
C ILE A 337 12.78 -17.67 7.16
N CYS A 338 11.45 -17.60 6.97
CA CYS A 338 10.51 -18.52 7.59
C CYS A 338 10.63 -19.97 7.07
N GLU A 339 10.97 -20.13 5.79
CA GLU A 339 11.25 -21.44 5.19
C GLU A 339 12.50 -22.08 5.82
N ILE A 340 13.64 -21.37 5.84
CA ILE A 340 14.92 -21.87 6.37
C ILE A 340 14.83 -22.13 7.87
N SER A 341 14.12 -21.28 8.62
CA SER A 341 13.94 -21.45 10.06
C SER A 341 12.98 -22.60 10.44
N GLY A 342 12.30 -23.21 9.47
CA GLY A 342 11.32 -24.27 9.70
C GLY A 342 9.96 -23.76 10.18
N ILE A 343 9.77 -22.46 10.37
CA ILE A 343 8.51 -21.86 10.82
C ILE A 343 7.38 -22.20 9.84
N THR A 344 7.63 -22.15 8.53
CA THR A 344 6.62 -22.46 7.51
C THR A 344 6.10 -23.89 7.67
N ILE A 345 6.99 -24.87 7.82
CA ILE A 345 6.62 -26.28 7.97
C ILE A 345 5.87 -26.51 9.29
N TRP A 346 6.31 -25.86 10.36
CA TRP A 346 5.69 -25.96 11.69
C TRP A 346 4.31 -25.30 11.76
N LEU A 347 4.16 -24.12 11.14
CA LEU A 347 2.93 -23.33 11.21
C LEU A 347 1.84 -23.79 10.22
N SER A 348 2.24 -24.29 9.03
CA SER A 348 1.32 -24.67 7.95
C SER A 348 0.23 -25.67 8.38
N PRO A 349 0.53 -26.78 9.13
CA PRO A 349 -0.52 -27.69 9.59
C PRO A 349 -1.55 -27.04 10.52
N THR A 350 -1.10 -26.10 11.38
CA THR A 350 -1.99 -25.37 12.28
C THR A 350 -2.90 -24.42 11.50
N LEU A 351 -2.35 -23.69 10.55
CA LEU A 351 -3.16 -22.84 9.66
C LEU A 351 -4.09 -23.67 8.80
N ALA A 352 -3.63 -24.85 8.34
CA ALA A 352 -4.46 -25.82 7.60
C ALA A 352 -5.67 -26.29 8.40
N SER A 353 -5.45 -26.70 9.64
CA SER A 353 -6.53 -27.15 10.52
C SER A 353 -7.54 -26.05 10.82
N LEU A 354 -7.09 -24.79 10.89
CA LEU A 354 -7.94 -23.63 11.12
C LEU A 354 -8.76 -23.24 9.89
N LEU A 355 -8.14 -23.25 8.71
CA LEU A 355 -8.75 -22.78 7.46
C LEU A 355 -9.44 -23.92 6.67
N GLY A 356 -9.01 -25.18 6.83
CA GLY A 356 -9.53 -26.34 6.12
C GLY A 356 -11.04 -26.53 6.23
N PRO A 357 -11.65 -26.48 7.45
CA PRO A 357 -13.08 -26.65 7.60
C PRO A 357 -13.94 -25.66 6.82
N ILE A 358 -13.40 -24.46 6.57
CA ILE A 358 -14.10 -23.39 5.83
C ILE A 358 -13.75 -23.34 4.34
N ALA A 359 -12.70 -24.05 3.91
CA ALA A 359 -12.20 -24.04 2.54
C ALA A 359 -13.17 -24.70 1.53
N GLY A 360 -14.08 -25.56 2.00
CA GLY A 360 -15.10 -26.22 1.18
C GLY A 360 -16.19 -25.28 0.66
N SER A 361 -16.33 -24.08 1.21
CA SER A 361 -17.27 -23.06 0.74
C SER A 361 -16.52 -21.78 0.37
N GLN A 362 -16.52 -21.45 -0.91
CA GLN A 362 -15.82 -20.29 -1.46
C GLN A 362 -16.16 -18.99 -0.71
N ILE A 363 -17.44 -18.71 -0.52
CA ILE A 363 -17.92 -17.49 0.15
C ILE A 363 -17.49 -17.48 1.61
N VAL A 364 -17.68 -18.62 2.30
CA VAL A 364 -17.32 -18.73 3.74
C VAL A 364 -15.81 -18.56 3.91
N PHE A 365 -15.00 -19.20 3.06
CA PHE A 365 -13.55 -19.09 3.11
C PHE A 365 -13.09 -17.62 2.94
N VAL A 366 -13.54 -16.97 1.86
CA VAL A 366 -13.13 -15.60 1.54
C VAL A 366 -13.55 -14.61 2.63
N LEU A 367 -14.77 -14.74 3.16
CA LEU A 367 -15.27 -13.86 4.22
C LEU A 367 -14.60 -14.14 5.56
N ALA A 368 -14.33 -15.40 5.91
CA ALA A 368 -13.63 -15.75 7.13
C ALA A 368 -12.16 -15.30 7.10
N LEU A 369 -11.49 -15.50 5.95
CA LEU A 369 -10.12 -15.00 5.75
C LEU A 369 -10.08 -13.47 5.82
N TYR A 370 -11.06 -12.78 5.20
CA TYR A 370 -11.19 -11.33 5.33
C TYR A 370 -11.40 -10.89 6.78
N GLY A 371 -12.32 -11.54 7.50
CA GLY A 371 -12.57 -11.26 8.92
C GLY A 371 -11.33 -11.46 9.79
N LEU A 372 -10.57 -12.53 9.56
CA LEU A 372 -9.30 -12.78 10.24
C LEU A 372 -8.28 -11.67 9.93
N CYS A 373 -8.11 -11.32 8.65
CA CYS A 373 -7.21 -10.25 8.26
C CYS A 373 -7.62 -8.91 8.89
N VAL A 374 -8.92 -8.56 8.89
CA VAL A 374 -9.45 -7.35 9.54
C VAL A 374 -9.16 -7.36 11.03
N PHE A 375 -9.37 -8.49 11.70
CA PHE A 375 -9.05 -8.64 13.12
C PHE A 375 -7.54 -8.37 13.37
N LEU A 376 -6.65 -8.97 12.58
CA LEU A 376 -5.22 -8.74 12.69
C LEU A 376 -4.83 -7.28 12.45
N ARG A 377 -5.58 -6.53 11.62
CA ARG A 377 -5.35 -5.10 11.38
C ARG A 377 -5.50 -4.21 12.62
N PHE A 378 -6.15 -4.67 13.67
CA PHE A 378 -6.18 -3.93 14.94
C PHE A 378 -4.84 -3.99 15.68
N PHE A 379 -4.02 -4.97 15.38
CA PHE A 379 -2.70 -5.18 15.98
C PHE A 379 -1.56 -4.85 14.99
N ASP A 380 -1.76 -5.01 13.70
CA ASP A 380 -0.77 -4.76 12.65
C ASP A 380 -0.80 -3.30 12.19
N VAL A 381 0.14 -2.51 12.68
CA VAL A 381 0.34 -1.10 12.28
C VAL A 381 1.10 -0.94 10.97
N THR A 382 1.63 -2.04 10.42
CA THR A 382 2.37 -2.04 9.15
C THR A 382 1.46 -2.04 7.93
N GLN A 383 0.22 -1.65 8.07
CA GLN A 383 -0.78 -1.67 6.99
C GLN A 383 -1.09 -3.09 6.46
N GLY A 384 -0.92 -4.11 7.28
CA GLY A 384 -1.17 -5.50 6.90
C GLY A 384 -0.04 -6.18 6.16
N TRP A 385 1.11 -5.53 5.96
CA TRP A 385 2.24 -6.16 5.27
C TRP A 385 2.72 -7.41 5.99
N VAL A 386 2.91 -7.34 7.32
CA VAL A 386 3.42 -8.45 8.12
C VAL A 386 2.38 -9.53 8.32
N SER A 387 1.16 -9.18 8.70
CA SER A 387 0.09 -10.16 8.88
C SER A 387 -0.22 -10.91 7.59
N SER A 388 -0.21 -10.23 6.44
CA SER A 388 -0.39 -10.87 5.14
C SER A 388 0.77 -11.79 4.77
N ALA A 389 2.02 -11.41 5.08
CA ALA A 389 3.18 -12.26 4.84
C ALA A 389 3.09 -13.57 5.65
N ILE A 390 2.65 -13.48 6.92
CA ILE A 390 2.43 -14.66 7.77
C ILE A 390 1.32 -15.55 7.21
N LEU A 391 0.18 -14.97 6.85
CA LEU A 391 -0.96 -15.74 6.32
C LEU A 391 -0.65 -16.33 4.94
N ALA A 392 0.19 -15.68 4.15
CA ALA A 392 0.61 -16.20 2.85
C ALA A 392 1.40 -17.53 2.94
N MET A 393 1.98 -17.86 4.10
CA MET A 393 2.63 -19.15 4.32
C MET A 393 1.67 -20.34 4.19
N ALA A 394 0.37 -20.11 4.39
CA ALA A 394 -0.64 -21.16 4.21
C ALA A 394 -1.04 -21.37 2.73
N THR A 395 -0.70 -20.44 1.84
CA THR A 395 -1.18 -20.50 0.43
C THR A 395 -0.73 -21.76 -0.33
N PRO A 396 0.48 -22.32 -0.14
CA PRO A 396 0.87 -23.57 -0.79
C PRO A 396 -0.09 -24.70 -0.45
N MET A 397 -0.33 -24.91 0.83
CA MET A 397 -1.21 -25.96 1.31
C MET A 397 -2.67 -25.72 0.88
N LEU A 398 -3.17 -24.48 0.93
CA LEU A 398 -4.51 -24.13 0.46
C LEU A 398 -4.67 -24.42 -1.03
N TYR A 399 -3.64 -24.19 -1.83
CA TYR A 399 -3.64 -24.51 -3.25
C TYR A 399 -3.59 -26.03 -3.50
N GLU A 400 -2.65 -26.73 -2.87
CA GLU A 400 -2.44 -28.17 -3.09
C GLU A 400 -3.59 -29.03 -2.57
N THR A 401 -4.19 -28.65 -1.42
CA THR A 401 -5.24 -29.45 -0.77
C THR A 401 -6.64 -29.07 -1.23
N PHE A 402 -6.89 -27.79 -1.46
CA PHE A 402 -8.25 -27.27 -1.72
C PHE A 402 -8.39 -26.58 -3.09
N GLY A 403 -7.32 -26.50 -3.89
CA GLY A 403 -7.33 -25.86 -5.21
C GLY A 403 -7.50 -24.33 -5.16
N ILE A 404 -7.32 -23.70 -4.00
CA ILE A 404 -7.53 -22.25 -3.84
C ILE A 404 -6.38 -21.48 -4.48
N ASN A 405 -6.68 -20.73 -5.54
CA ASN A 405 -5.67 -19.93 -6.22
C ASN A 405 -5.05 -18.87 -5.27
N PRO A 406 -3.72 -18.78 -5.17
CA PRO A 406 -3.03 -17.82 -4.29
C PRO A 406 -3.43 -16.37 -4.52
N LEU A 407 -3.79 -15.97 -5.74
CA LEU A 407 -4.24 -14.61 -6.07
C LEU A 407 -5.55 -14.24 -5.39
N ILE A 408 -6.40 -15.21 -5.06
CA ILE A 408 -7.63 -14.98 -4.27
C ILE A 408 -7.27 -14.57 -2.85
N CYS A 409 -6.33 -15.27 -2.22
CA CYS A 409 -5.83 -14.89 -0.90
C CYS A 409 -5.21 -13.49 -0.92
N ILE A 410 -4.41 -13.19 -1.95
CA ILE A 410 -3.81 -11.85 -2.14
C ILE A 410 -4.89 -10.78 -2.27
N MET A 411 -5.98 -11.01 -3.03
CA MET A 411 -7.08 -10.06 -3.11
C MET A 411 -7.68 -9.78 -1.73
N VAL A 412 -7.91 -10.80 -0.94
CA VAL A 412 -8.44 -10.66 0.43
C VAL A 412 -7.47 -9.88 1.31
N PHE A 413 -6.17 -10.16 1.23
CA PHE A 413 -5.14 -9.44 1.96
C PHE A 413 -5.13 -7.94 1.58
N ILE A 414 -5.22 -7.62 0.30
CA ILE A 414 -5.31 -6.24 -0.19
C ILE A 414 -6.57 -5.55 0.33
N CYS A 415 -7.71 -6.22 0.30
CA CYS A 415 -8.96 -5.70 0.84
C CYS A 415 -8.83 -5.32 2.31
N ALA A 416 -8.25 -6.19 3.13
CA ALA A 416 -8.04 -5.94 4.56
C ALA A 416 -6.95 -4.89 4.83
N SER A 417 -5.89 -4.87 4.01
CA SER A 417 -4.80 -3.89 4.13
C SER A 417 -5.25 -2.45 3.91
N ASN A 418 -6.33 -2.25 3.16
CA ASN A 418 -6.90 -0.93 2.89
C ASN A 418 -7.97 -0.48 3.89
N ILE A 419 -8.19 -1.19 4.99
CA ILE A 419 -9.04 -0.74 6.10
C ILE A 419 -8.37 0.42 6.84
N PHE A 420 -9.18 1.42 7.24
CA PHE A 420 -8.72 2.66 7.87
C PHE A 420 -9.67 3.18 8.97
N PHE A 421 -10.14 2.31 9.86
CA PHE A 421 -10.97 2.73 11.02
C PHE A 421 -10.21 3.69 11.92
N PHE A 422 -8.92 3.43 12.10
CA PHE A 422 -8.03 4.24 12.92
C PHE A 422 -6.84 4.75 12.09
N ARG A 423 -6.35 5.94 12.41
CA ARG A 423 -5.22 6.57 11.71
C ARG A 423 -3.97 5.69 11.66
N TYR A 424 -3.71 4.91 12.70
CA TYR A 424 -2.54 4.04 12.76
C TYR A 424 -2.60 2.86 11.79
N GLN A 425 -3.80 2.43 11.41
CA GLN A 425 -3.98 1.34 10.46
C GLN A 425 -3.58 1.72 9.02
N GLN A 426 -3.61 3.03 8.71
CA GLN A 426 -3.33 3.52 7.37
C GLN A 426 -2.38 4.72 7.46
N PRO A 427 -1.05 4.50 7.37
CA PRO A 427 -0.05 5.55 7.55
C PRO A 427 -0.20 6.70 6.55
N TRP A 428 -0.78 6.45 5.37
CA TRP A 428 -1.04 7.46 4.35
C TRP A 428 -2.09 8.50 4.78
N ILE A 429 -2.95 8.21 5.76
CA ILE A 429 -3.89 9.19 6.32
C ILE A 429 -3.10 10.30 7.03
N GLY A 430 -2.20 9.93 7.95
CA GLY A 430 -1.40 10.91 8.68
C GLY A 430 -0.52 11.76 7.77
N GLN A 431 0.05 11.15 6.72
CA GLN A 431 0.84 11.86 5.72
C GLN A 431 -0.02 12.81 4.88
N ALA A 432 -1.20 12.38 4.41
CA ALA A 432 -2.14 13.22 3.68
C ALA A 432 -2.62 14.39 4.56
N GLU A 433 -2.96 14.14 5.83
CA GLU A 433 -3.35 15.20 6.78
C GLU A 433 -2.20 16.21 7.01
N SER A 434 -0.93 15.78 7.02
CA SER A 434 0.20 16.67 7.19
C SER A 434 0.37 17.68 6.05
N VAL A 435 0.04 17.27 4.82
CA VAL A 435 0.14 18.14 3.62
C VAL A 435 -1.13 18.92 3.33
N CYS A 436 -2.30 18.45 3.78
CA CYS A 436 -3.57 19.16 3.65
C CYS A 436 -3.81 20.18 4.77
N GLY A 437 -3.13 20.03 5.91
CA GLY A 437 -3.34 20.85 7.11
C GLY A 437 -4.79 20.76 7.60
N GLU A 438 -5.26 21.81 8.25
CA GLU A 438 -6.66 21.93 8.72
C GLU A 438 -7.69 22.03 7.58
N GLY A 439 -7.21 22.18 6.34
CA GLY A 439 -8.04 22.32 5.15
C GLY A 439 -8.51 21.00 4.52
N GLY A 440 -8.09 19.85 5.04
CA GLY A 440 -8.42 18.54 4.50
C GLY A 440 -9.86 18.09 4.76
N TRP A 441 -10.01 16.94 5.36
CA TRP A 441 -11.31 16.33 5.70
C TRP A 441 -11.65 16.42 7.19
N ASN A 442 -12.92 16.20 7.52
CA ASN A 442 -13.34 15.97 8.89
C ASN A 442 -13.12 14.50 9.28
N SER A 443 -12.51 14.24 10.44
CA SER A 443 -12.23 12.88 10.92
C SER A 443 -13.49 12.00 11.05
N ARG A 444 -14.65 12.57 11.38
CA ARG A 444 -15.92 11.83 11.41
C ARG A 444 -16.37 11.39 10.02
N HIS A 445 -16.12 12.22 9.00
CA HIS A 445 -16.43 11.87 7.61
C HIS A 445 -15.47 10.79 7.08
N LEU A 446 -14.20 10.85 7.47
CA LEU A 446 -13.22 9.80 7.15
C LEU A 446 -13.61 8.47 7.80
N LEU A 447 -14.03 8.46 9.06
CA LEU A 447 -14.52 7.26 9.74
C LEU A 447 -15.76 6.67 9.03
N LYS A 448 -16.72 7.52 8.63
CA LYS A 448 -17.87 7.07 7.82
C LYS A 448 -17.42 6.44 6.51
N ALA A 449 -16.45 7.03 5.82
CA ALA A 449 -15.89 6.47 4.58
C ALA A 449 -15.25 5.09 4.84
N SER A 450 -14.54 4.92 5.96
CA SER A 450 -13.94 3.64 6.35
C SER A 450 -14.98 2.56 6.65
N LEU A 451 -16.05 2.89 7.38
CA LEU A 451 -17.13 1.96 7.65
C LEU A 451 -17.84 1.52 6.36
N VAL A 452 -18.09 2.48 5.46
CA VAL A 452 -18.65 2.19 4.13
C VAL A 452 -17.73 1.28 3.32
N TYR A 453 -16.42 1.56 3.33
CA TYR A 453 -15.43 0.71 2.68
C TYR A 453 -15.50 -0.73 3.20
N ALA A 454 -15.43 -0.92 4.51
CA ALA A 454 -15.43 -2.24 5.13
C ALA A 454 -16.69 -3.06 4.78
N LEU A 455 -17.88 -2.41 4.78
CA LEU A 455 -19.14 -3.06 4.39
C LEU A 455 -19.19 -3.38 2.91
N LEU A 456 -18.77 -2.44 2.06
CA LEU A 456 -18.76 -2.66 0.60
C LEU A 456 -17.78 -3.77 0.19
N VAL A 457 -16.65 -3.91 0.89
CA VAL A 457 -15.69 -5.00 0.62
C VAL A 457 -16.32 -6.37 0.89
N VAL A 458 -17.17 -6.53 1.91
CA VAL A 458 -17.88 -7.79 2.13
C VAL A 458 -18.74 -8.15 0.92
N VAL A 459 -19.54 -7.21 0.43
CA VAL A 459 -20.37 -7.39 -0.77
C VAL A 459 -19.51 -7.65 -2.01
N PHE A 460 -18.44 -6.87 -2.14
CA PHE A 460 -17.48 -7.00 -3.25
C PHE A 460 -16.83 -8.39 -3.29
N LEU A 461 -16.37 -8.91 -2.17
CA LEU A 461 -15.75 -10.22 -2.09
C LEU A 461 -16.74 -11.35 -2.43
N VAL A 462 -18.01 -11.22 -1.99
CA VAL A 462 -19.05 -12.17 -2.41
C VAL A 462 -19.25 -12.14 -3.92
N ILE A 463 -19.32 -10.96 -4.54
CA ILE A 463 -19.42 -10.83 -6.00
C ILE A 463 -18.18 -11.43 -6.69
N CYS A 464 -16.98 -11.18 -6.12
CA CYS A 464 -15.74 -11.73 -6.67
C CYS A 464 -15.71 -13.27 -6.64
N THR A 465 -16.29 -13.94 -5.65
CA THR A 465 -16.34 -15.42 -5.65
C THR A 465 -17.09 -15.96 -6.86
N PHE A 466 -18.24 -15.38 -7.21
CA PHE A 466 -18.97 -15.74 -8.43
C PHE A 466 -18.18 -15.42 -9.70
N TYR A 467 -17.56 -14.25 -9.74
CA TYR A 467 -16.74 -13.85 -10.87
C TYR A 467 -15.56 -14.80 -11.08
N TRP A 468 -14.82 -15.16 -10.02
CA TRP A 468 -13.67 -16.07 -10.10
C TRP A 468 -14.07 -17.48 -10.53
N SER A 469 -15.26 -17.96 -10.10
CA SER A 469 -15.81 -19.24 -10.57
C SER A 469 -16.13 -19.20 -12.07
N ILE A 470 -16.69 -18.08 -12.58
CA ILE A 470 -17.01 -17.94 -14.01
C ILE A 470 -15.74 -17.94 -14.87
N ILE A 471 -14.66 -17.28 -14.42
CA ILE A 471 -13.39 -17.20 -15.18
C ILE A 471 -12.45 -18.38 -14.92
N GLY A 472 -12.87 -19.37 -14.12
CA GLY A 472 -12.10 -20.60 -13.86
C GLY A 472 -10.85 -20.40 -13.00
N ILE A 473 -10.82 -19.37 -12.16
CA ILE A 473 -9.72 -19.15 -11.19
C ILE A 473 -9.99 -19.89 -9.87
N TRP A 474 -11.25 -20.19 -9.59
CA TRP A 474 -11.65 -21.00 -8.45
C TRP A 474 -12.43 -22.21 -8.90
#